data_f63edee7bc1de0ad4f968d8d688f2799
#
_entry.id   f63edee7bc1de0ad4f968d8d688f2799
#
_cell.length_a   1.000
_cell.length_b   1.000
_cell.length_c   1.000
_cell.angle_alpha   90.00
_cell.angle_beta   90.00
_cell.angle_gamma   90.00
#
_symmetry.space_group_name_H-M   'P 1'
#
loop_
_entity.id
_entity.type
_entity.pdbx_description
1 polymer ?
#
loop_
_entity_poly.entity_id
_entity_poly.type
_entity_poly.pdbx_seq_one_letter_code
_entity_poly.pdbx_strand_id
1 'polypeptide(L)'
;MIKSDKRELTNNEQIAFLLGGIGIIYVVIVYMLGMITGFYSSTIKLSTWSIINYIIPYIVIIISSEIIRKTVLLKENKYSKIIMLIAMVMLDVILTTNINNLKTAKDYFTLISFVIFASIANNLLFNYIIIKHRNVKAVIIYRLITTLYVYIIPITPDIHIFLESVIRMVVPYIIYTIIENVFNKRPQLLTVKERKKSKIVTVIVCIIVALIVMLVSCKFTIGALVVGSGSMTGTINKGDIIILKRYGKNETVNTGDIIVFKSDDVKIVHRVIEKKTMGEQTRYYTKGDANQKQDDGYRTMKDVIGKVKFRIPYIGYLTLFVNNLVGGKK
;
A
#
# COMPACT_ATOMS: atom_id res chain seq x y z
N MET A 1 1.98 44.78 -13.30
CA MET A 1 2.74 44.09 -12.25
C MET A 1 1.86 43.60 -11.09
N ILE A 2 0.93 44.38 -10.56
CA ILE A 2 0.10 44.04 -9.38
C ILE A 2 -0.96 42.95 -9.64
N LYS A 3 -1.46 42.74 -10.87
CA LYS A 3 -2.49 41.71 -11.20
C LYS A 3 -1.93 40.28 -11.29
N SER A 4 -0.65 40.11 -11.67
CA SER A 4 -0.01 38.82 -11.72
C SER A 4 0.26 38.28 -10.31
N ASP A 5 0.68 39.14 -9.39
CA ASP A 5 0.97 38.80 -8.00
C ASP A 5 -0.28 38.27 -7.23
N LYS A 6 -1.42 38.95 -7.40
CA LYS A 6 -2.67 38.49 -6.76
C LYS A 6 -3.15 37.14 -7.27
N ARG A 7 -2.97 36.84 -8.55
CA ARG A 7 -3.38 35.58 -9.16
C ARG A 7 -2.46 34.43 -8.75
N GLU A 8 -1.16 34.65 -8.64
CA GLU A 8 -0.20 33.67 -8.12
C GLU A 8 -0.43 33.38 -6.64
N LEU A 9 -0.69 34.38 -5.83
CA LEU A 9 -1.01 34.19 -4.40
C LEU A 9 -2.29 33.37 -4.22
N THR A 10 -3.34 33.67 -5.00
CA THR A 10 -4.61 32.91 -4.94
C THR A 10 -4.41 31.45 -5.37
N ASN A 11 -3.63 31.19 -6.42
CA ASN A 11 -3.31 29.83 -6.84
C ASN A 11 -2.51 29.06 -5.78
N ASN A 12 -1.56 29.74 -5.12
CA ASN A 12 -0.75 29.12 -4.06
C ASN A 12 -1.58 28.75 -2.83
N GLU A 13 -2.53 29.58 -2.43
CA GLU A 13 -3.45 29.26 -1.35
C GLU A 13 -4.38 28.09 -1.71
N GLN A 14 -4.89 28.09 -2.94
CA GLN A 14 -5.74 26.97 -3.43
C GLN A 14 -4.97 25.65 -3.47
N ILE A 15 -3.71 25.64 -3.91
CA ILE A 15 -2.86 24.43 -3.91
C ILE A 15 -2.62 23.98 -2.46
N ALA A 16 -2.35 24.89 -1.53
CA ALA A 16 -2.13 24.56 -0.12
C ALA A 16 -3.40 23.96 0.51
N PHE A 17 -4.56 24.53 0.23
CA PHE A 17 -5.85 24.01 0.67
C PHE A 17 -6.15 22.63 0.08
N LEU A 18 -5.90 22.44 -1.22
CA LEU A 18 -6.07 21.16 -1.91
C LEU A 18 -5.19 20.06 -1.28
N LEU A 19 -3.90 20.35 -1.08
CA LEU A 19 -2.98 19.39 -0.47
C LEU A 19 -3.33 19.07 0.98
N GLY A 20 -3.74 20.08 1.75
CA GLY A 20 -4.24 19.88 3.10
C GLY A 20 -5.48 18.95 3.13
N GLY A 21 -6.44 19.21 2.24
CA GLY A 21 -7.63 18.38 2.08
C GLY A 21 -7.31 16.94 1.67
N ILE A 22 -6.41 16.75 0.70
CA ILE A 22 -5.98 15.40 0.28
C ILE A 22 -5.22 14.70 1.42
N GLY A 23 -4.39 15.41 2.18
CA GLY A 23 -3.73 14.84 3.35
C GLY A 23 -4.72 14.33 4.40
N ILE A 24 -5.79 15.07 4.67
CA ILE A 24 -6.86 14.64 5.57
C ILE A 24 -7.60 13.42 4.99
N ILE A 25 -7.96 13.47 3.71
CA ILE A 25 -8.62 12.33 3.02
C ILE A 25 -7.73 11.09 3.07
N TYR A 26 -6.42 11.24 2.88
CA TYR A 26 -5.47 10.14 3.01
C TYR A 26 -5.57 9.49 4.40
N VAL A 27 -5.54 10.28 5.47
CA VAL A 27 -5.66 9.76 6.84
C VAL A 27 -7.00 9.06 7.03
N VAL A 28 -8.11 9.65 6.57
CA VAL A 28 -9.44 9.02 6.64
C VAL A 28 -9.46 7.67 5.92
N ILE A 29 -8.92 7.58 4.71
CA ILE A 29 -8.86 6.31 3.95
C ILE A 29 -8.04 5.26 4.70
N VAL A 30 -6.88 5.63 5.25
CA VAL A 30 -6.04 4.73 6.05
C VAL A 30 -6.82 4.18 7.26
N TYR A 31 -7.59 5.02 7.97
CA TYR A 31 -8.41 4.58 9.10
C TYR A 31 -9.64 3.79 8.68
N MET A 32 -10.25 4.08 7.54
CA MET A 32 -11.32 3.24 6.97
C MET A 32 -10.81 1.84 6.60
N LEU A 33 -9.60 1.73 6.08
CA LEU A 33 -8.95 0.43 5.87
C LEU A 33 -8.72 -0.30 7.21
N GLY A 34 -8.34 0.41 8.26
CA GLY A 34 -8.23 -0.12 9.60
C GLY A 34 -9.52 -0.74 10.14
N MET A 35 -10.70 -0.24 9.76
CA MET A 35 -11.98 -0.86 10.12
C MET A 35 -12.12 -2.29 9.54
N ILE A 36 -11.44 -2.57 8.44
CA ILE A 36 -11.44 -3.89 7.78
C ILE A 36 -10.29 -4.76 8.31
N THR A 37 -9.11 -4.15 8.50
CA THR A 37 -7.89 -4.89 8.86
C THR A 37 -7.72 -5.08 10.36
N GLY A 38 -8.32 -4.21 11.16
CA GLY A 38 -8.16 -4.12 12.60
C GLY A 38 -7.33 -2.91 13.02
N PHE A 39 -7.26 -2.70 14.33
CA PHE A 39 -6.47 -1.64 14.94
C PHE A 39 -5.65 -2.22 16.08
N TYR A 40 -4.50 -1.63 16.32
CA TYR A 40 -3.73 -1.85 17.55
C TYR A 40 -3.53 -0.52 18.28
N SER A 41 -3.27 -0.61 19.58
CA SER A 41 -2.97 0.58 20.40
C SER A 41 -1.65 1.20 19.93
N SER A 42 -1.62 2.49 19.69
CA SER A 42 -0.37 3.17 19.33
C SER A 42 0.67 2.96 20.45
N THR A 43 1.90 2.64 20.07
CA THR A 43 3.02 2.51 21.00
C THR A 43 3.38 3.84 21.67
N ILE A 44 3.06 4.95 20.99
CA ILE A 44 3.31 6.31 21.48
C ILE A 44 1.96 6.95 21.80
N LYS A 45 1.69 7.08 23.11
CA LYS A 45 0.50 7.79 23.57
C LYS A 45 0.76 9.29 23.57
N LEU A 46 -0.23 10.09 23.20
CA LEU A 46 -0.13 11.56 23.26
C LEU A 46 0.05 12.00 24.72
N SER A 47 1.21 12.54 25.00
CA SER A 47 1.62 13.06 26.32
C SER A 47 2.58 14.23 26.12
N THR A 48 2.80 15.03 27.18
CA THR A 48 3.78 16.12 27.14
C THR A 48 5.16 15.62 26.70
N TRP A 49 5.56 14.43 27.16
CA TRP A 49 6.81 13.81 26.76
C TRP A 49 6.86 13.47 25.27
N SER A 50 5.80 12.90 24.71
CA SER A 50 5.75 12.56 23.27
C SER A 50 5.66 13.81 22.40
N ILE A 51 5.03 14.87 22.84
CA ILE A 51 5.01 16.15 22.13
C ILE A 51 6.42 16.71 22.00
N ILE A 52 7.19 16.73 23.09
CA ILE A 52 8.55 17.30 23.12
C ILE A 52 9.53 16.41 22.32
N ASN A 53 9.45 15.10 22.47
CA ASN A 53 10.46 14.19 21.91
C ASN A 53 10.18 13.70 20.48
N TYR A 54 8.91 13.76 20.02
CA TYR A 54 8.53 13.32 18.68
C TYR A 54 7.88 14.43 17.87
N ILE A 55 6.79 15.03 18.32
CA ILE A 55 6.00 15.94 17.49
C ILE A 55 6.78 17.21 17.14
N ILE A 56 7.36 17.88 18.14
CA ILE A 56 8.14 19.11 17.90
C ILE A 56 9.36 18.86 17.01
N PRO A 57 10.22 17.85 17.27
CA PRO A 57 11.33 17.55 16.36
C PRO A 57 10.90 17.25 14.93
N TYR A 58 9.83 16.47 14.70
CA TYR A 58 9.33 16.22 13.37
C TYR A 58 8.85 17.50 12.67
N ILE A 59 8.13 18.38 13.38
CA ILE A 59 7.71 19.67 12.84
C ILE A 59 8.92 20.49 12.39
N VAL A 60 9.93 20.62 13.26
CA VAL A 60 11.15 21.38 12.95
C VAL A 60 11.89 20.79 11.76
N ILE A 61 12.06 19.47 11.71
CA ILE A 61 12.74 18.77 10.61
C ILE A 61 11.97 18.98 9.30
N ILE A 62 10.65 18.82 9.30
CA ILE A 62 9.83 18.99 8.09
C ILE A 62 9.94 20.43 7.58
N ILE A 63 9.76 21.44 8.44
CA ILE A 63 9.80 22.83 8.03
C ILE A 63 11.18 23.19 7.51
N SER A 64 12.24 22.86 8.26
CA SER A 64 13.63 23.17 7.88
C SER A 64 14.04 22.49 6.57
N SER A 65 13.71 21.20 6.42
CA SER A 65 14.04 20.44 5.21
C SER A 65 13.35 21.00 3.96
N GLU A 66 12.09 21.45 4.07
CA GLU A 66 11.38 22.02 2.92
C GLU A 66 11.84 23.44 2.57
N ILE A 67 12.28 24.22 3.55
CA ILE A 67 12.93 25.52 3.29
C ILE A 67 14.26 25.32 2.57
N ILE A 68 15.08 24.36 3.02
CA ILE A 68 16.34 24.01 2.34
C ILE A 68 16.06 23.52 0.92
N ARG A 69 15.07 22.63 0.75
CA ARG A 69 14.63 22.15 -0.58
C ARG A 69 14.31 23.31 -1.52
N LYS A 70 13.53 24.29 -1.06
CA LYS A 70 13.18 25.46 -1.85
C LYS A 70 14.43 26.23 -2.30
N THR A 71 15.32 26.55 -1.37
CA THR A 71 16.52 27.34 -1.66
C THR A 71 17.46 26.66 -2.66
N VAL A 72 17.57 25.33 -2.57
CA VAL A 72 18.42 24.53 -3.47
C VAL A 72 17.78 24.37 -4.85
N LEU A 73 16.48 24.06 -4.92
CA LEU A 73 15.80 23.81 -6.20
C LEU A 73 15.60 25.06 -7.05
N LEU A 74 15.47 26.24 -6.43
CA LEU A 74 15.32 27.49 -7.15
C LEU A 74 16.62 27.99 -7.82
N LYS A 75 17.77 27.36 -7.56
CA LYS A 75 19.04 27.67 -8.26
C LYS A 75 19.10 27.09 -9.68
N GLU A 76 18.05 26.45 -10.18
CA GLU A 76 17.85 25.92 -11.54
C GLU A 76 18.94 24.98 -12.10
N ASN A 77 19.84 24.48 -11.27
CA ASN A 77 20.87 23.53 -11.68
C ASN A 77 20.29 22.10 -11.76
N LYS A 78 20.55 21.38 -12.87
CA LYS A 78 20.12 19.98 -13.05
C LYS A 78 20.64 19.06 -11.94
N TYR A 79 21.88 19.22 -11.53
CA TYR A 79 22.49 18.41 -10.48
C TYR A 79 21.87 18.66 -9.11
N SER A 80 21.51 19.92 -8.80
CA SER A 80 20.84 20.24 -7.52
C SER A 80 19.50 19.53 -7.36
N LYS A 81 18.76 19.29 -8.44
CA LYS A 81 17.48 18.55 -8.40
C LYS A 81 17.70 17.08 -8.00
N ILE A 82 18.73 16.43 -8.55
CA ILE A 82 19.07 15.03 -8.26
C ILE A 82 19.64 14.91 -6.84
N ILE A 83 20.60 15.77 -6.48
CA ILE A 83 21.20 15.77 -5.14
C ILE A 83 20.13 15.99 -4.08
N MET A 84 19.21 16.94 -4.32
CA MET A 84 18.13 17.22 -3.38
C MET A 84 17.16 16.06 -3.24
N LEU A 85 16.84 15.36 -4.34
CA LEU A 85 16.02 14.16 -4.30
C LEU A 85 16.68 13.08 -3.44
N ILE A 86 17.96 12.79 -3.68
CA ILE A 86 18.71 11.77 -2.93
C ILE A 86 18.79 12.16 -1.45
N ALA A 87 19.15 13.40 -1.13
CA ALA A 87 19.26 13.89 0.24
C ALA A 87 17.93 13.75 1.01
N MET A 88 16.81 14.07 0.37
CA MET A 88 15.50 13.97 1.01
C MET A 88 15.03 12.51 1.17
N VAL A 89 15.34 11.65 0.21
CA VAL A 89 15.09 10.21 0.37
C VAL A 89 15.92 9.63 1.51
N MET A 90 17.18 10.00 1.63
CA MET A 90 18.03 9.58 2.76
C MET A 90 17.48 10.09 4.10
N LEU A 91 17.03 11.34 4.16
CA LEU A 91 16.39 11.90 5.35
C LEU A 91 15.15 11.09 5.75
N ASP A 92 14.27 10.79 4.80
CA ASP A 92 13.06 10.01 5.07
C ASP A 92 13.41 8.59 5.56
N VAL A 93 14.42 7.94 4.98
CA VAL A 93 14.90 6.62 5.43
C VAL A 93 15.41 6.68 6.88
N ILE A 94 16.24 7.68 7.21
CA ILE A 94 16.75 7.85 8.58
C ILE A 94 15.63 8.09 9.58
N LEU A 95 14.60 8.85 9.20
CA LEU A 95 13.48 9.18 10.09
C LEU A 95 12.50 8.02 10.29
N THR A 96 12.37 7.12 9.31
CA THR A 96 11.35 6.07 9.34
C THR A 96 11.89 4.68 9.63
N THR A 97 13.21 4.48 9.52
CA THR A 97 13.82 3.15 9.64
C THR A 97 14.88 3.13 10.73
N ASN A 98 14.78 2.16 11.63
CA ASN A 98 15.86 1.88 12.55
C ASN A 98 16.93 1.04 11.84
N ILE A 99 18.02 1.68 11.42
CA ILE A 99 19.12 1.07 10.65
C ILE A 99 19.74 -0.12 11.41
N ASN A 100 19.77 -0.09 12.74
CA ASN A 100 20.32 -1.17 13.55
C ASN A 100 19.52 -2.48 13.45
N ASN A 101 18.29 -2.42 12.99
CA ASN A 101 17.41 -3.58 12.81
C ASN A 101 17.55 -4.24 11.44
N LEU A 102 18.33 -3.67 10.52
CA LEU A 102 18.57 -4.22 9.18
C LEU A 102 19.64 -5.31 9.25
N LYS A 103 19.22 -6.55 9.42
CA LYS A 103 20.14 -7.71 9.57
C LYS A 103 19.99 -8.74 8.46
N THR A 104 18.83 -8.85 7.85
CA THR A 104 18.54 -9.89 6.86
C THR A 104 18.31 -9.30 5.47
N ALA A 105 18.51 -10.11 4.42
CA ALA A 105 18.16 -9.70 3.04
C ALA A 105 16.70 -9.27 2.91
N LYS A 106 15.81 -9.83 3.74
CA LYS A 106 14.40 -9.46 3.82
C LYS A 106 14.22 -8.02 4.32
N ASP A 107 15.00 -7.60 5.33
CA ASP A 107 14.90 -6.25 5.88
C ASP A 107 15.34 -5.22 4.84
N TYR A 108 16.45 -5.48 4.13
CA TYR A 108 16.91 -4.62 3.03
C TYR A 108 15.91 -4.56 1.87
N PHE A 109 15.32 -5.68 1.49
CA PHE A 109 14.28 -5.70 0.46
C PHE A 109 13.05 -4.89 0.89
N THR A 110 12.61 -5.04 2.13
CA THR A 110 11.51 -4.28 2.71
C THR A 110 11.83 -2.78 2.71
N LEU A 111 13.04 -2.39 3.10
CA LEU A 111 13.50 -1.01 3.05
C LEU A 111 13.43 -0.43 1.63
N ILE A 112 14.00 -1.15 0.65
CA ILE A 112 14.04 -0.67 -0.73
C ILE A 112 12.65 -0.56 -1.32
N SER A 113 11.86 -1.64 -1.21
CA SER A 113 10.56 -1.75 -1.88
C SER A 113 9.48 -0.87 -1.24
N PHE A 114 9.50 -0.73 0.09
CA PHE A 114 8.38 -0.11 0.80
C PHE A 114 8.70 1.27 1.37
N VAL A 115 9.96 1.56 1.65
CA VAL A 115 10.35 2.86 2.18
C VAL A 115 10.96 3.73 1.08
N ILE A 116 12.00 3.25 0.39
CA ILE A 116 12.75 4.07 -0.58
C ILE A 116 11.86 4.42 -1.78
N PHE A 117 11.16 3.47 -2.40
CA PHE A 117 10.31 3.78 -3.56
C PHE A 117 9.14 4.71 -3.21
N ALA A 118 8.51 4.53 -2.06
CA ALA A 118 7.47 5.42 -1.58
C ALA A 118 8.01 6.83 -1.30
N SER A 119 9.21 6.94 -0.71
CA SER A 119 9.89 8.21 -0.48
C SER A 119 10.26 8.90 -1.78
N ILE A 120 10.79 8.17 -2.78
CA ILE A 120 11.08 8.72 -4.12
C ILE A 120 9.81 9.32 -4.73
N ALA A 121 8.69 8.60 -4.73
CA ALA A 121 7.44 9.07 -5.31
C ALA A 121 6.96 10.38 -4.67
N ASN A 122 6.98 10.45 -3.33
CA ASN A 122 6.61 11.65 -2.58
C ASN A 122 7.57 12.82 -2.87
N ASN A 123 8.89 12.58 -2.85
CA ASN A 123 9.88 13.63 -3.05
C ASN A 123 9.91 14.15 -4.48
N LEU A 124 9.57 13.33 -5.48
CA LEU A 124 9.35 13.80 -6.87
C LEU A 124 8.16 14.75 -6.94
N LEU A 125 7.05 14.43 -6.29
CA LEU A 125 5.89 15.32 -6.20
C LEU A 125 6.24 16.65 -5.52
N PHE A 126 6.95 16.60 -4.38
CA PHE A 126 7.33 17.81 -3.64
C PHE A 126 8.28 18.70 -4.45
N ASN A 127 9.26 18.10 -5.12
CA ASN A 127 10.14 18.82 -6.04
C ASN A 127 9.34 19.49 -7.17
N TYR A 128 8.38 18.78 -7.77
CA TYR A 128 7.50 19.31 -8.80
C TYR A 128 6.71 20.53 -8.30
N ILE A 129 6.07 20.43 -7.13
CA ILE A 129 5.28 21.54 -6.55
C ILE A 129 6.15 22.77 -6.27
N ILE A 130 7.36 22.56 -5.73
CA ILE A 130 8.27 23.66 -5.40
C ILE A 130 8.87 24.30 -6.66
N ILE A 131 9.26 23.52 -7.65
CA ILE A 131 9.83 24.05 -8.89
C ILE A 131 8.78 24.80 -9.70
N LYS A 132 7.60 24.22 -9.88
CA LYS A 132 6.58 24.74 -10.80
C LYS A 132 5.68 25.80 -10.17
N HIS A 133 5.30 25.60 -8.92
CA HIS A 133 4.35 26.47 -8.21
C HIS A 133 5.00 27.32 -7.12
N ARG A 134 6.31 27.13 -6.84
CA ARG A 134 7.06 27.83 -5.78
C ARG A 134 6.41 27.75 -4.39
N ASN A 135 5.54 26.73 -4.18
CA ASN A 135 4.65 26.63 -3.03
C ASN A 135 5.19 25.63 -1.98
N VAL A 136 6.08 26.11 -1.11
CA VAL A 136 6.61 25.33 0.02
C VAL A 136 5.55 25.09 1.10
N LYS A 137 4.67 26.07 1.35
CA LYS A 137 3.62 25.98 2.37
C LYS A 137 2.72 24.78 2.14
N ALA A 138 2.33 24.53 0.89
CA ALA A 138 1.50 23.39 0.52
C ALA A 138 2.18 22.05 0.85
N VAL A 139 3.47 21.91 0.55
CA VAL A 139 4.25 20.70 0.85
C VAL A 139 4.38 20.48 2.36
N ILE A 140 4.69 21.55 3.12
CA ILE A 140 4.79 21.49 4.58
C ILE A 140 3.46 21.00 5.19
N ILE A 141 2.33 21.60 4.80
CA ILE A 141 1.01 21.22 5.32
C ILE A 141 0.72 19.74 5.04
N TYR A 142 0.94 19.28 3.82
CA TYR A 142 0.70 17.89 3.44
C TYR A 142 1.60 16.93 4.24
N ARG A 143 2.91 17.21 4.34
CA ARG A 143 3.85 16.40 5.12
C ARG A 143 3.51 16.36 6.59
N LEU A 144 3.15 17.47 7.20
CA LEU A 144 2.75 17.52 8.61
C LEU A 144 1.52 16.63 8.87
N ILE A 145 0.49 16.73 8.05
CA ILE A 145 -0.72 15.92 8.20
C ILE A 145 -0.39 14.42 8.03
N THR A 146 0.32 14.05 6.97
CA THR A 146 0.60 12.65 6.64
C THR A 146 1.68 12.00 7.50
N THR A 147 2.43 12.78 8.29
CA THR A 147 3.46 12.27 9.19
C THR A 147 2.98 12.27 10.64
N LEU A 148 2.32 13.34 11.10
CA LEU A 148 2.03 13.52 12.52
C LEU A 148 0.79 12.75 13.00
N TYR A 149 -0.11 12.30 12.11
CA TYR A 149 -1.34 11.64 12.54
C TYR A 149 -1.08 10.40 13.39
N VAL A 150 -0.01 9.64 13.15
CA VAL A 150 0.36 8.46 13.95
C VAL A 150 0.78 8.78 15.39
N TYR A 151 1.22 10.01 15.65
CA TYR A 151 1.59 10.47 17.00
C TYR A 151 0.44 11.14 17.75
N ILE A 152 -0.60 11.56 17.03
CA ILE A 152 -1.74 12.29 17.59
C ILE A 152 -2.88 11.33 17.91
N ILE A 153 -3.15 10.36 17.03
CA ILE A 153 -4.26 9.43 17.15
C ILE A 153 -3.82 8.20 17.96
N PRO A 154 -4.53 7.81 19.04
CA PRO A 154 -4.08 6.78 19.98
C PRO A 154 -4.20 5.34 19.46
N ILE A 155 -4.81 5.15 18.30
CA ILE A 155 -4.98 3.87 17.63
C ILE A 155 -4.32 3.90 16.25
N THR A 156 -3.68 2.81 15.86
CA THR A 156 -3.01 2.67 14.55
C THR A 156 -3.69 1.54 13.76
N PRO A 157 -4.03 1.75 12.49
CA PRO A 157 -4.58 0.70 11.65
C PRO A 157 -3.56 -0.41 11.42
N ASP A 158 -4.01 -1.66 11.54
CA ASP A 158 -3.20 -2.85 11.26
C ASP A 158 -3.20 -3.17 9.76
N ILE A 159 -2.56 -2.31 8.99
CA ILE A 159 -2.47 -2.43 7.53
C ILE A 159 -1.19 -3.18 7.20
N HIS A 160 -1.31 -4.20 6.34
CA HIS A 160 -0.14 -4.92 5.86
C HIS A 160 0.82 -3.96 5.13
N ILE A 161 2.11 -4.03 5.45
CA ILE A 161 3.15 -3.09 4.96
C ILE A 161 3.14 -2.93 3.43
N PHE A 162 2.86 -4.00 2.69
CA PHE A 162 2.74 -3.96 1.23
C PHE A 162 1.61 -3.01 0.78
N LEU A 163 0.43 -3.11 1.39
CA LEU A 163 -0.72 -2.29 1.03
C LEU A 163 -0.47 -0.82 1.37
N GLU A 164 0.08 -0.55 2.55
CA GLU A 164 0.47 0.79 2.96
C GLU A 164 1.46 1.42 1.98
N SER A 165 2.45 0.66 1.53
CA SER A 165 3.47 1.13 0.60
C SER A 165 2.90 1.43 -0.78
N VAL A 166 2.01 0.59 -1.29
CA VAL A 166 1.31 0.85 -2.57
C VAL A 166 0.52 2.16 -2.49
N ILE A 167 -0.21 2.38 -1.39
CA ILE A 167 -0.96 3.63 -1.19
C ILE A 167 0.01 4.82 -1.18
N ARG A 168 1.11 4.75 -0.43
CA ARG A 168 2.13 5.80 -0.33
C ARG A 168 2.82 6.11 -1.68
N MET A 169 2.88 5.15 -2.60
CA MET A 169 3.44 5.35 -3.94
C MET A 169 2.41 5.94 -4.93
N VAL A 170 1.15 5.52 -4.82
CA VAL A 170 0.09 5.91 -5.76
C VAL A 170 -0.46 7.30 -5.47
N VAL A 171 -0.63 7.64 -4.19
CA VAL A 171 -1.17 8.95 -3.80
C VAL A 171 -0.41 10.14 -4.38
N PRO A 172 0.94 10.20 -4.36
CA PRO A 172 1.69 11.29 -5.01
C PRO A 172 1.41 11.41 -6.51
N TYR A 173 1.24 10.29 -7.21
CA TYR A 173 0.88 10.32 -8.63
C TYR A 173 -0.53 10.88 -8.87
N ILE A 174 -1.49 10.51 -8.03
CA ILE A 174 -2.85 11.06 -8.09
C ILE A 174 -2.82 12.57 -7.83
N ILE A 175 -2.09 13.02 -6.82
CA ILE A 175 -1.93 14.44 -6.51
C ILE A 175 -1.32 15.19 -7.69
N TYR A 176 -0.25 14.66 -8.27
CA TYR A 176 0.39 15.23 -9.46
C TYR A 176 -0.62 15.41 -10.59
N THR A 177 -1.41 14.37 -10.90
CA THR A 177 -2.41 14.44 -11.98
C THR A 177 -3.52 15.45 -11.70
N ILE A 178 -3.94 15.59 -10.45
CA ILE A 178 -4.94 16.59 -10.05
C ILE A 178 -4.38 18.00 -10.23
N ILE A 179 -3.17 18.26 -9.70
CA ILE A 179 -2.54 19.59 -9.81
C ILE A 179 -2.31 19.96 -11.28
N GLU A 180 -1.79 19.03 -12.08
CA GLU A 180 -1.54 19.25 -13.51
C GLU A 180 -2.83 19.57 -14.27
N ASN A 181 -3.91 18.89 -13.97
CA ASN A 181 -5.19 19.12 -14.63
C ASN A 181 -5.92 20.38 -14.16
N VAL A 182 -5.79 20.76 -12.90
CA VAL A 182 -6.52 21.90 -12.32
C VAL A 182 -5.77 23.22 -12.52
N PHE A 183 -4.46 23.24 -12.24
CA PHE A 183 -3.70 24.49 -12.17
C PHE A 183 -2.82 24.78 -13.39
N ASN A 184 -2.50 23.76 -14.22
CA ASN A 184 -1.67 23.96 -15.41
C ASN A 184 -2.44 24.09 -16.71
N LYS A 185 -3.74 24.32 -16.65
CA LYS A 185 -4.51 24.65 -17.84
C LYS A 185 -4.15 26.05 -18.35
N ARG A 186 -3.03 26.16 -19.05
CA ARG A 186 -3.02 27.08 -20.21
C ARG A 186 -3.98 26.48 -21.22
N PRO A 187 -4.78 27.28 -21.95
CA PRO A 187 -5.54 26.78 -23.08
C PRO A 187 -4.56 26.46 -24.23
N GLN A 188 -3.69 25.49 -24.05
CA GLN A 188 -3.10 24.80 -25.17
C GLN A 188 -4.23 23.98 -25.77
N LEU A 189 -4.41 24.14 -27.04
CA LEU A 189 -5.30 23.43 -27.95
C LEU A 189 -5.02 21.92 -27.93
N LEU A 190 -5.09 21.30 -26.75
CA LEU A 190 -5.22 19.84 -26.63
C LEU A 190 -6.57 19.50 -27.25
N THR A 191 -6.54 18.77 -28.34
CA THR A 191 -7.75 18.28 -28.96
C THR A 191 -8.61 17.59 -27.90
N VAL A 192 -9.92 17.72 -27.97
CA VAL A 192 -10.88 17.09 -27.05
C VAL A 192 -10.57 15.60 -26.88
N LYS A 193 -9.98 14.97 -27.89
CA LYS A 193 -9.56 13.57 -27.95
C LYS A 193 -8.41 13.24 -26.98
N GLU A 194 -7.39 14.09 -26.86
CA GLU A 194 -6.24 13.89 -25.95
C GLU A 194 -6.63 14.10 -24.49
N ARG A 195 -7.51 15.06 -24.23
CA ARG A 195 -8.05 15.32 -22.90
C ARG A 195 -8.92 14.14 -22.39
N LYS A 196 -9.70 13.49 -23.28
CA LYS A 196 -10.44 12.26 -22.95
C LYS A 196 -9.51 11.11 -22.67
N LYS A 197 -8.45 10.92 -23.48
CA LYS A 197 -7.48 9.82 -23.33
C LYS A 197 -6.74 9.88 -21.98
N SER A 198 -6.27 11.05 -21.56
CA SER A 198 -5.59 11.23 -20.26
C SER A 198 -6.50 10.89 -19.07
N LYS A 199 -7.76 11.36 -19.08
CA LYS A 199 -8.72 11.05 -18.02
C LYS A 199 -9.05 9.56 -17.94
N ILE A 200 -9.22 8.91 -19.08
CA ILE A 200 -9.51 7.47 -19.15
C ILE A 200 -8.33 6.67 -18.58
N VAL A 201 -7.09 7.01 -18.95
CA VAL A 201 -5.90 6.31 -18.41
C VAL A 201 -5.81 6.46 -16.89
N THR A 202 -6.04 7.66 -16.35
CA THR A 202 -6.02 7.87 -14.90
C THR A 202 -7.08 7.05 -14.20
N VAL A 203 -8.32 7.01 -14.72
CA VAL A 203 -9.40 6.19 -14.15
C VAL A 203 -9.06 4.71 -14.21
N ILE A 204 -8.51 4.23 -15.34
CA ILE A 204 -8.09 2.83 -15.49
C ILE A 204 -7.01 2.47 -14.46
N VAL A 205 -6.00 3.31 -14.27
CA VAL A 205 -4.93 3.09 -13.27
C VAL A 205 -5.52 3.02 -11.86
N CYS A 206 -6.42 3.94 -11.49
CA CYS A 206 -7.09 3.92 -10.19
C CYS A 206 -7.91 2.64 -9.97
N ILE A 207 -8.64 2.19 -11.01
CA ILE A 207 -9.42 0.93 -10.94
C ILE A 207 -8.50 -0.26 -10.78
N ILE A 208 -7.40 -0.35 -11.56
CA ILE A 208 -6.44 -1.46 -11.47
C ILE A 208 -5.83 -1.53 -10.08
N VAL A 209 -5.40 -0.38 -9.52
CA VAL A 209 -4.84 -0.33 -8.16
C VAL A 209 -5.87 -0.78 -7.12
N ALA A 210 -7.11 -0.29 -7.21
CA ALA A 210 -8.18 -0.69 -6.30
C ALA A 210 -8.46 -2.20 -6.38
N LEU A 211 -8.46 -2.77 -7.59
CA LEU A 211 -8.64 -4.22 -7.80
C LEU A 211 -7.48 -5.02 -7.22
N ILE A 212 -6.23 -4.59 -7.42
CA ILE A 212 -5.05 -5.27 -6.85
C ILE A 212 -5.14 -5.26 -5.32
N VAL A 213 -5.45 -4.11 -4.72
CA VAL A 213 -5.63 -3.96 -3.27
C VAL A 213 -6.73 -4.89 -2.75
N MET A 214 -7.86 -4.94 -3.44
CA MET A 214 -8.99 -5.80 -3.09
C MET A 214 -8.62 -7.29 -3.14
N LEU A 215 -7.93 -7.72 -4.19
CA LEU A 215 -7.55 -9.12 -4.39
C LEU A 215 -6.49 -9.58 -3.37
N VAL A 216 -5.45 -8.78 -3.15
CA VAL A 216 -4.33 -9.14 -2.25
C VAL A 216 -4.75 -9.16 -0.79
N SER A 217 -5.69 -8.32 -0.39
CA SER A 217 -6.19 -8.29 1.00
C SER A 217 -6.84 -9.61 1.43
N CYS A 218 -7.36 -10.42 0.50
CA CYS A 218 -8.14 -11.65 0.77
C CYS A 218 -9.28 -11.46 1.79
N LYS A 219 -9.69 -10.24 2.08
CA LYS A 219 -10.76 -9.91 3.03
C LYS A 219 -12.12 -9.71 2.37
N PHE A 220 -12.12 -9.49 1.06
CA PHE A 220 -13.34 -9.38 0.27
C PHE A 220 -13.87 -10.75 -0.16
N THR A 221 -15.01 -10.76 -0.82
CA THR A 221 -15.65 -11.98 -1.34
C THR A 221 -14.72 -12.78 -2.26
N ILE A 222 -13.82 -12.09 -2.96
CA ILE A 222 -12.82 -12.68 -3.85
C ILE A 222 -11.43 -12.34 -3.31
N GLY A 223 -10.53 -13.33 -3.31
CA GLY A 223 -9.13 -13.16 -2.95
C GLY A 223 -8.22 -13.86 -3.93
N ALA A 224 -6.94 -13.49 -3.93
CA ALA A 224 -5.89 -14.12 -4.73
C ALA A 224 -4.73 -14.56 -3.85
N LEU A 225 -4.22 -15.77 -4.08
CA LEU A 225 -3.07 -16.34 -3.36
C LEU A 225 -2.11 -17.00 -4.35
N VAL A 226 -0.81 -16.89 -4.07
CA VAL A 226 0.23 -17.62 -4.81
C VAL A 226 0.47 -18.97 -4.16
N VAL A 227 0.52 -20.03 -4.95
CA VAL A 227 0.78 -21.39 -4.47
C VAL A 227 2.29 -21.62 -4.37
N GLY A 228 2.76 -21.83 -3.14
CA GLY A 228 4.18 -21.99 -2.82
C GLY A 228 4.68 -23.43 -2.80
N SER A 229 3.80 -24.42 -2.69
CA SER A 229 4.12 -25.85 -2.53
C SER A 229 3.62 -26.70 -3.70
N GLY A 230 4.10 -27.94 -3.76
CA GLY A 230 3.69 -28.90 -4.78
C GLY A 230 2.60 -29.89 -4.34
N SER A 231 1.98 -29.70 -3.16
CA SER A 231 1.00 -30.64 -2.61
C SER A 231 -0.25 -30.85 -3.48
N MET A 232 -0.54 -29.90 -4.38
CA MET A 232 -1.68 -29.96 -5.30
C MET A 232 -1.25 -30.16 -6.76
N THR A 233 0.00 -30.58 -7.00
CA THR A 233 0.55 -30.80 -8.33
C THR A 233 -0.36 -31.68 -9.18
N GLY A 234 -0.55 -31.31 -10.46
CA GLY A 234 -1.50 -31.92 -11.38
C GLY A 234 -2.78 -31.06 -11.52
N THR A 235 -3.35 -30.61 -10.43
CA THR A 235 -4.51 -29.70 -10.46
C THR A 235 -4.08 -28.24 -10.33
N ILE A 236 -3.23 -27.92 -9.35
CA ILE A 236 -2.69 -26.59 -9.10
C ILE A 236 -1.19 -26.76 -8.84
N ASN A 237 -0.37 -26.08 -9.63
CA ASN A 237 1.06 -26.22 -9.53
C ASN A 237 1.70 -25.12 -8.69
N LYS A 238 2.90 -25.36 -8.18
CA LYS A 238 3.72 -24.34 -7.58
C LYS A 238 3.93 -23.19 -8.58
N GLY A 239 3.78 -21.95 -8.14
CA GLY A 239 3.87 -20.78 -9.00
C GLY A 239 2.57 -20.35 -9.67
N ASP A 240 1.48 -21.09 -9.49
CA ASP A 240 0.16 -20.66 -9.91
C ASP A 240 -0.40 -19.61 -8.95
N ILE A 241 -1.21 -18.68 -9.47
CA ILE A 241 -2.08 -17.84 -8.66
C ILE A 241 -3.47 -18.47 -8.65
N ILE A 242 -4.02 -18.70 -7.47
CA ILE A 242 -5.40 -19.14 -7.31
C ILE A 242 -6.30 -17.96 -6.95
N ILE A 243 -7.47 -17.93 -7.60
CA ILE A 243 -8.55 -17.00 -7.25
C ILE A 243 -9.56 -17.78 -6.41
N LEU A 244 -9.75 -17.34 -5.20
CA LEU A 244 -10.68 -17.95 -4.26
C LEU A 244 -11.91 -17.05 -4.04
N LYS A 245 -13.06 -17.68 -3.81
CA LYS A 245 -14.27 -17.03 -3.32
C LYS A 245 -14.47 -17.44 -1.87
N ARG A 246 -14.66 -16.46 -0.99
CA ARG A 246 -15.02 -16.72 0.41
C ARG A 246 -16.42 -17.31 0.50
N TYR A 247 -16.60 -18.21 1.43
CA TYR A 247 -17.93 -18.74 1.73
C TYR A 247 -18.81 -17.67 2.37
N GLY A 248 -20.00 -17.48 1.82
CA GLY A 248 -21.07 -16.69 2.45
C GLY A 248 -21.71 -17.47 3.60
N LYS A 249 -22.55 -16.79 4.42
CA LYS A 249 -23.21 -17.40 5.58
C LYS A 249 -24.03 -18.66 5.25
N ASN A 250 -24.56 -18.77 4.02
CA ASN A 250 -25.42 -19.87 3.57
C ASN A 250 -24.73 -20.83 2.57
N GLU A 251 -23.44 -20.64 2.30
CA GLU A 251 -22.68 -21.53 1.41
C GLU A 251 -22.05 -22.66 2.20
N THR A 252 -22.09 -23.89 1.66
CA THR A 252 -21.51 -25.07 2.28
C THR A 252 -20.32 -25.58 1.49
N VAL A 253 -19.36 -26.12 2.22
CA VAL A 253 -18.23 -26.87 1.63
C VAL A 253 -18.71 -28.27 1.29
N ASN A 254 -18.41 -28.75 0.08
CA ASN A 254 -18.76 -30.09 -0.38
C ASN A 254 -17.50 -30.92 -0.62
N THR A 255 -17.67 -32.23 -0.59
CA THR A 255 -16.61 -33.18 -0.99
C THR A 255 -16.20 -32.90 -2.45
N GLY A 256 -14.90 -32.91 -2.71
CA GLY A 256 -14.33 -32.55 -4.01
C GLY A 256 -13.96 -31.07 -4.15
N ASP A 257 -14.44 -30.19 -3.29
CA ASP A 257 -14.07 -28.78 -3.31
C ASP A 257 -12.59 -28.58 -2.96
N ILE A 258 -11.90 -27.71 -3.70
CA ILE A 258 -10.57 -27.25 -3.31
C ILE A 258 -10.76 -26.01 -2.45
N ILE A 259 -10.33 -26.11 -1.21
CA ILE A 259 -10.48 -25.04 -0.22
C ILE A 259 -9.13 -24.48 0.21
N VAL A 260 -9.16 -23.20 0.58
CA VAL A 260 -8.06 -22.55 1.30
C VAL A 260 -8.47 -22.46 2.76
N PHE A 261 -7.64 -22.98 3.63
CA PHE A 261 -7.88 -22.94 5.08
C PHE A 261 -6.62 -22.48 5.81
N LYS A 262 -6.79 -21.98 7.04
CA LYS A 262 -5.71 -21.60 7.93
C LYS A 262 -5.36 -22.79 8.83
N SER A 263 -4.07 -23.16 8.86
CA SER A 263 -3.52 -24.09 9.84
C SER A 263 -2.30 -23.42 10.44
N ASP A 264 -2.32 -23.20 11.76
CA ASP A 264 -1.40 -22.32 12.46
C ASP A 264 -1.34 -20.93 11.76
N ASP A 265 -0.19 -20.46 11.36
CA ASP A 265 -0.07 -19.18 10.63
C ASP A 265 0.07 -19.34 9.10
N VAL A 266 -0.12 -20.57 8.59
CA VAL A 266 0.04 -20.87 7.16
C VAL A 266 -1.32 -21.07 6.50
N LYS A 267 -1.47 -20.54 5.28
CA LYS A 267 -2.63 -20.81 4.42
C LYS A 267 -2.34 -22.03 3.56
N ILE A 268 -3.15 -23.07 3.71
CA ILE A 268 -3.03 -24.34 2.99
C ILE A 268 -4.14 -24.45 1.96
N VAL A 269 -3.82 -25.04 0.79
CA VAL A 269 -4.76 -25.25 -0.32
C VAL A 269 -4.84 -26.74 -0.57
N HIS A 270 -5.93 -27.39 -0.16
CA HIS A 270 -6.13 -28.83 -0.35
C HIS A 270 -7.56 -29.13 -0.76
N ARG A 271 -7.79 -30.37 -1.22
CA ARG A 271 -9.11 -30.89 -1.61
C ARG A 271 -9.83 -31.50 -0.42
N VAL A 272 -11.11 -31.25 -0.29
CA VAL A 272 -11.99 -31.93 0.65
C VAL A 272 -12.28 -33.33 0.12
N ILE A 273 -11.81 -34.33 0.86
CA ILE A 273 -12.02 -35.75 0.51
C ILE A 273 -13.21 -36.36 1.23
N GLU A 274 -13.55 -35.84 2.42
CA GLU A 274 -14.66 -36.35 3.22
C GLU A 274 -15.28 -35.20 4.03
N LYS A 275 -16.62 -35.32 4.24
CA LYS A 275 -17.41 -34.42 5.07
C LYS A 275 -18.22 -35.22 6.05
N LYS A 276 -18.08 -34.96 7.36
CA LYS A 276 -18.86 -35.60 8.43
C LYS A 276 -19.57 -34.53 9.25
N THR A 277 -20.88 -34.70 9.45
CA THR A 277 -21.66 -33.83 10.33
C THR A 277 -21.89 -34.56 11.64
N MET A 278 -21.45 -33.97 12.75
CA MET A 278 -21.60 -34.48 14.10
C MET A 278 -22.33 -33.44 14.96
N GLY A 279 -23.61 -33.64 15.18
CA GLY A 279 -24.47 -32.64 15.81
C GLY A 279 -24.53 -31.36 14.99
N GLU A 280 -24.28 -30.23 15.60
CA GLU A 280 -24.27 -28.93 14.94
C GLU A 280 -22.97 -28.62 14.17
N GLN A 281 -21.93 -29.45 14.35
CA GLN A 281 -20.62 -29.18 13.77
C GLN A 281 -20.33 -30.07 12.56
N THR A 282 -20.02 -29.45 11.42
CA THR A 282 -19.53 -30.15 10.23
C THR A 282 -18.00 -30.14 10.22
N ARG A 283 -17.41 -31.31 10.04
CA ARG A 283 -15.98 -31.58 9.96
C ARG A 283 -15.59 -31.92 8.53
N TYR A 284 -14.53 -31.30 8.04
CA TYR A 284 -13.99 -31.52 6.70
C TYR A 284 -12.62 -32.15 6.80
N TYR A 285 -12.41 -33.27 6.13
CA TYR A 285 -11.13 -33.92 5.99
C TYR A 285 -10.54 -33.55 4.63
N THR A 286 -9.28 -33.15 4.62
CA THR A 286 -8.62 -32.61 3.45
C THR A 286 -7.40 -33.42 3.08
N LYS A 287 -7.01 -33.33 1.80
CA LYS A 287 -5.81 -33.96 1.26
C LYS A 287 -5.27 -33.16 0.08
N GLY A 288 -3.95 -32.99 0.00
CA GLY A 288 -3.30 -32.50 -1.22
C GLY A 288 -3.38 -33.53 -2.34
N ASP A 289 -3.70 -33.11 -3.56
CA ASP A 289 -3.89 -34.05 -4.68
C ASP A 289 -2.62 -34.89 -4.97
N ALA A 290 -1.44 -34.33 -4.73
CA ALA A 290 -0.15 -35.02 -4.87
C ALA A 290 0.33 -35.74 -3.59
N ASN A 291 -0.36 -35.60 -2.47
CA ASN A 291 0.04 -36.22 -1.22
C ASN A 291 -0.42 -37.67 -1.17
N GLN A 292 0.34 -38.55 -0.53
CA GLN A 292 -0.06 -39.94 -0.32
C GLN A 292 -1.10 -40.07 0.81
N LYS A 293 -0.94 -39.29 1.88
CA LYS A 293 -1.78 -39.33 3.07
C LYS A 293 -2.70 -38.12 3.15
N GLN A 294 -3.84 -38.28 3.82
CA GLN A 294 -4.71 -37.17 4.19
C GLN A 294 -4.04 -36.27 5.22
N ASP A 295 -4.53 -35.07 5.38
CA ASP A 295 -4.07 -34.14 6.39
C ASP A 295 -4.49 -34.61 7.79
N ASP A 296 -3.65 -34.34 8.78
CA ASP A 296 -3.95 -34.69 10.16
C ASP A 296 -5.13 -33.85 10.70
N GLY A 297 -6.02 -34.56 11.43
CA GLY A 297 -7.20 -33.93 12.03
C GLY A 297 -8.28 -33.57 11.03
N TYR A 298 -9.12 -32.63 11.41
CA TYR A 298 -10.23 -32.12 10.61
C TYR A 298 -10.22 -30.58 10.57
N ARG A 299 -10.95 -30.00 9.63
CA ARG A 299 -11.18 -28.56 9.49
C ARG A 299 -12.65 -28.27 9.75
N THR A 300 -12.92 -27.09 10.29
CA THR A 300 -14.26 -26.57 10.48
C THR A 300 -14.48 -25.38 9.58
N MET A 301 -15.71 -24.90 9.47
CA MET A 301 -16.02 -23.72 8.67
C MET A 301 -15.29 -22.46 9.18
N LYS A 302 -14.84 -22.44 10.45
CA LYS A 302 -14.06 -21.34 11.02
C LYS A 302 -12.64 -21.27 10.46
N ASP A 303 -12.09 -22.42 10.08
CA ASP A 303 -10.73 -22.54 9.55
C ASP A 303 -10.69 -22.22 8.04
N VAL A 304 -11.83 -22.38 7.36
CA VAL A 304 -11.95 -22.23 5.90
C VAL A 304 -12.01 -20.76 5.52
N ILE A 305 -11.04 -20.32 4.70
CA ILE A 305 -10.99 -18.97 4.14
C ILE A 305 -11.88 -18.84 2.91
N GLY A 306 -11.86 -19.84 2.04
CA GLY A 306 -12.68 -19.84 0.83
C GLY A 306 -12.44 -21.02 -0.08
N LYS A 307 -13.23 -21.09 -1.17
CA LYS A 307 -13.14 -22.10 -2.23
C LYS A 307 -12.38 -21.58 -3.41
N VAL A 308 -11.47 -22.37 -3.97
CA VAL A 308 -10.76 -22.04 -5.21
C VAL A 308 -11.74 -22.10 -6.40
N LYS A 309 -11.79 -21.04 -7.20
CA LYS A 309 -12.65 -20.93 -8.39
C LYS A 309 -11.86 -21.03 -9.68
N PHE A 310 -10.70 -20.36 -9.74
CA PHE A 310 -9.84 -20.32 -10.91
C PHE A 310 -8.38 -20.41 -10.50
N ARG A 311 -7.55 -20.90 -11.44
CA ARG A 311 -6.09 -20.79 -11.36
C ARG A 311 -5.57 -20.00 -12.54
N ILE A 312 -4.54 -19.23 -12.32
CA ILE A 312 -3.78 -18.51 -13.34
C ILE A 312 -2.37 -19.08 -13.30
N PRO A 313 -1.97 -19.87 -14.31
CA PRO A 313 -0.69 -20.56 -14.27
C PRO A 313 0.48 -19.60 -14.41
N TYR A 314 1.60 -19.92 -13.77
CA TYR A 314 2.92 -19.31 -13.89
C TYR A 314 3.08 -17.87 -13.38
N ILE A 315 2.04 -17.06 -13.25
CA ILE A 315 2.16 -15.63 -12.86
C ILE A 315 2.74 -15.47 -11.44
N GLY A 316 2.47 -16.40 -10.54
CA GLY A 316 2.98 -16.40 -9.18
C GLY A 316 4.49 -16.68 -9.05
N TYR A 317 5.17 -17.16 -10.11
CA TYR A 317 6.61 -17.39 -10.05
C TYR A 317 7.41 -16.12 -9.75
N LEU A 318 6.97 -14.97 -10.24
CA LEU A 318 7.61 -13.70 -9.92
C LEU A 318 7.56 -13.43 -8.41
N THR A 319 6.42 -13.68 -7.78
CA THR A 319 6.25 -13.53 -6.33
C THR A 319 7.10 -14.55 -5.57
N LEU A 320 7.16 -15.81 -6.03
CA LEU A 320 8.00 -16.85 -5.43
C LEU A 320 9.49 -16.53 -5.58
N PHE A 321 9.91 -16.02 -6.74
CA PHE A 321 11.29 -15.59 -6.98
C PHE A 321 11.69 -14.48 -6.00
N VAL A 322 10.85 -13.45 -5.88
CA VAL A 322 11.04 -12.36 -4.91
C VAL A 322 11.07 -12.90 -3.48
N ASN A 323 10.15 -13.81 -3.14
CA ASN A 323 10.09 -14.40 -1.80
C ASN A 323 11.31 -15.28 -1.49
N ASN A 324 11.86 -15.98 -2.48
CA ASN A 324 13.10 -16.76 -2.32
C ASN A 324 14.33 -15.86 -2.16
N LEU A 325 14.38 -14.71 -2.85
CA LEU A 325 15.43 -13.72 -2.68
C LEU A 325 15.39 -13.07 -1.28
N VAL A 326 14.19 -12.88 -0.74
CA VAL A 326 13.94 -12.16 0.51
C VAL A 326 13.85 -13.10 1.70
N GLY A 327 13.32 -14.31 1.49
CA GLY A 327 13.14 -15.33 2.50
C GLY A 327 14.20 -16.41 2.34
N GLY A 328 15.45 -16.13 2.71
CA GLY A 328 16.43 -17.19 2.77
C GLY A 328 15.91 -18.40 3.54
N LYS A 329 15.90 -19.56 2.87
CA LYS A 329 15.71 -20.93 3.33
C LYS A 329 14.90 -21.09 4.65
N LYS A 330 13.66 -21.51 4.53
CA LYS A 330 13.06 -22.47 5.49
C LYS A 330 13.20 -23.90 4.95
#